data_85b73358e4978a3681361a1d606548d8
#
_entry.id   85b73358e4978a3681361a1d606548d8
#
_cell.length_a   1.000
_cell.length_b   1.000
_cell.length_c   1.000
_cell.angle_alpha   90.00
_cell.angle_beta   90.00
_cell.angle_gamma   90.00
#
_symmetry.space_group_name_H-M   'P 1'
#
loop_
_entity.id
_entity.type
_entity.pdbx_description
1 polymer ?
#
loop_
_entity_poly.entity_id
_entity_poly.type
_entity_poly.pdbx_seq_one_letter_code
_entity_poly.pdbx_strand_id
1 'polypeptide(L)'
;MHRIVSPLLAALVLASLPATAPAQTWPDKPIRFIVPSPPGGGTDSLTRLLANKLGETLNWQMVVDNRPGAGGNLGLDIAAKATPDGYTIVMGESSNLAINPYLYRKLPFDPAKDVAPVALLGTVPLCWWSRPTHGSIR
;
A
#
# COMPACT_ATOMS: atom_id res chain seq x y z
N MET A 1 -6.18 -32.01 61.43
CA MET A 1 -5.68 -32.58 60.15
C MET A 1 -5.35 -31.43 59.21
N HIS A 2 -4.12 -30.91 59.21
CA HIS A 2 -3.67 -29.87 58.30
C HIS A 2 -3.30 -30.53 56.96
N ARG A 3 -4.07 -30.23 55.91
CA ARG A 3 -3.71 -30.60 54.53
C ARG A 3 -2.52 -29.73 54.09
N ILE A 4 -1.37 -30.34 54.08
CA ILE A 4 -0.17 -29.77 53.44
C ILE A 4 -0.42 -29.85 51.93
N VAL A 5 -0.91 -28.73 51.37
CA VAL A 5 -1.00 -28.55 49.91
C VAL A 5 0.45 -28.54 49.43
N SER A 6 0.83 -29.55 48.68
CA SER A 6 2.20 -29.75 48.23
C SER A 6 2.68 -28.52 47.45
N PRO A 7 3.81 -27.92 47.79
CA PRO A 7 4.33 -26.71 47.09
C PRO A 7 4.60 -26.99 45.60
N LEU A 8 4.68 -28.28 45.21
CA LEU A 8 4.77 -28.68 43.80
C LEU A 8 3.52 -28.35 42.99
N LEU A 9 2.31 -28.40 43.59
CA LEU A 9 1.07 -28.03 42.87
C LEU A 9 0.97 -26.52 42.66
N ALA A 10 1.45 -25.73 43.60
CA ALA A 10 1.49 -24.26 43.47
C ALA A 10 2.50 -23.79 42.40
N ALA A 11 3.66 -24.47 42.30
CA ALA A 11 4.65 -24.18 41.28
C ALA A 11 4.17 -24.54 39.86
N LEU A 12 3.37 -25.59 39.69
CA LEU A 12 2.84 -26.00 38.39
C LEU A 12 1.76 -25.05 37.88
N VAL A 13 0.98 -24.42 38.75
CA VAL A 13 -0.03 -23.42 38.38
C VAL A 13 0.60 -22.08 37.98
N LEU A 14 1.73 -21.69 38.60
CA LEU A 14 2.44 -20.48 38.20
C LEU A 14 3.13 -20.60 36.83
N ALA A 15 3.51 -21.81 36.41
CA ALA A 15 4.16 -22.05 35.10
C ALA A 15 3.20 -21.99 33.90
N SER A 16 1.88 -21.97 34.15
CA SER A 16 0.86 -21.93 33.11
C SER A 16 0.31 -20.52 32.79
N LEU A 17 0.88 -19.47 33.36
CA LEU A 17 0.51 -18.09 33.00
C LEU A 17 0.96 -17.83 31.55
N PRO A 18 0.02 -17.48 30.65
CA PRO A 18 0.39 -17.13 29.29
C PRO A 18 1.31 -15.90 29.35
N ALA A 19 2.53 -16.04 28.83
CA ALA A 19 3.41 -14.90 28.65
C ALA A 19 2.69 -13.95 27.66
N THR A 20 2.24 -12.79 28.12
CA THR A 20 1.72 -11.75 27.25
C THR A 20 2.88 -11.22 26.42
N ALA A 21 3.06 -11.80 25.21
CA ALA A 21 3.97 -11.23 24.23
C ALA A 21 3.51 -9.80 23.92
N PRO A 22 4.36 -8.77 24.04
CA PRO A 22 4.00 -7.42 23.63
C PRO A 22 3.61 -7.48 22.14
N ALA A 23 2.40 -7.04 21.81
CA ALA A 23 2.00 -6.88 20.43
C ALA A 23 2.96 -5.88 19.78
N GLN A 24 3.64 -6.30 18.72
CA GLN A 24 4.50 -5.40 17.95
C GLN A 24 3.64 -4.24 17.45
N THR A 25 4.02 -3.00 17.78
CA THR A 25 3.35 -1.80 17.29
C THR A 25 3.66 -1.66 15.81
N TRP A 26 2.65 -1.88 14.95
CA TRP A 26 2.77 -1.61 13.53
C TRP A 26 2.42 -0.13 13.25
N PRO A 27 3.17 0.57 12.38
CA PRO A 27 4.41 0.18 11.73
C PRO A 27 5.65 0.40 12.62
N ASP A 28 6.59 -0.56 12.63
CA ASP A 28 7.88 -0.49 13.34
C ASP A 28 9.06 -0.11 12.43
N LYS A 29 8.81 -0.04 11.10
CA LYS A 29 9.78 0.31 10.05
C LYS A 29 9.11 1.15 8.97
N PRO A 30 9.89 1.83 8.10
CA PRO A 30 9.34 2.62 7.01
C PRO A 30 8.43 1.82 6.08
N ILE A 31 7.30 2.44 5.69
CA ILE A 31 6.37 1.90 4.70
C ILE A 31 6.79 2.40 3.31
N ARG A 32 7.00 1.48 2.37
CA ARG A 32 7.31 1.79 0.99
C ARG A 32 6.04 2.08 0.22
N PHE A 33 5.95 3.28 -0.38
CA PHE A 33 4.83 3.69 -1.19
C PHE A 33 5.24 3.75 -2.67
N ILE A 34 4.89 2.72 -3.42
CA ILE A 34 5.20 2.61 -4.85
C ILE A 34 4.27 3.51 -5.66
N VAL A 35 4.87 4.34 -6.51
CA VAL A 35 4.16 5.22 -7.45
C VAL A 35 4.45 4.74 -8.88
N PRO A 36 3.46 4.23 -9.63
CA PRO A 36 3.65 3.66 -10.96
C PRO A 36 3.79 4.73 -12.06
N SER A 37 4.11 5.95 -11.71
CA SER A 37 4.25 7.08 -12.61
C SER A 37 5.56 7.84 -12.37
N PRO A 38 6.03 8.65 -13.35
CA PRO A 38 7.20 9.49 -13.18
C PRO A 38 7.03 10.49 -12.04
N PRO A 39 8.13 10.92 -11.40
CA PRO A 39 8.10 11.98 -10.40
C PRO A 39 7.53 13.30 -10.97
N GLY A 40 6.83 14.07 -10.13
CA GLY A 40 6.25 15.36 -10.46
C GLY A 40 4.91 15.32 -11.18
N GLY A 41 4.37 14.14 -11.50
CA GLY A 41 3.02 13.97 -12.01
C GLY A 41 1.95 14.10 -10.90
N GLY A 42 0.67 14.14 -11.30
CA GLY A 42 -0.46 14.26 -10.36
C GLY A 42 -0.50 13.13 -9.34
N THR A 43 -0.26 11.90 -9.77
CA THR A 43 -0.21 10.70 -8.92
C THR A 43 0.94 10.79 -7.89
N ASP A 44 2.12 11.22 -8.33
CA ASP A 44 3.27 11.42 -7.44
C ASP A 44 3.01 12.53 -6.42
N SER A 45 2.48 13.66 -6.86
CA SER A 45 2.16 14.80 -6.00
C SER A 45 1.13 14.43 -4.93
N LEU A 46 0.07 13.71 -5.31
CA LEU A 46 -0.95 13.22 -4.38
C LEU A 46 -0.36 12.21 -3.38
N THR A 47 0.50 11.30 -3.86
CA THR A 47 1.15 10.32 -2.98
C THR A 47 2.05 10.99 -1.95
N ARG A 48 2.83 11.99 -2.35
CA ARG A 48 3.71 12.75 -1.42
C ARG A 48 2.91 13.56 -0.42
N LEU A 49 1.80 14.18 -0.85
CA LEU A 49 0.90 14.88 0.05
C LEU A 49 0.34 13.94 1.13
N LEU A 50 -0.11 12.75 0.72
CA LEU A 50 -0.61 11.73 1.65
C LEU A 50 0.49 11.22 2.56
N ALA A 51 1.67 10.91 2.02
CA ALA A 51 2.81 10.43 2.80
C ALA A 51 3.22 11.45 3.89
N ASN A 52 3.29 12.73 3.55
CA ASN A 52 3.57 13.79 4.50
C ASN A 52 2.48 13.89 5.57
N LYS A 53 1.19 13.81 5.16
CA LYS A 53 0.08 13.89 6.12
C LYS A 53 0.03 12.73 7.08
N LEU A 54 0.32 11.52 6.63
CA LEU A 54 0.45 10.34 7.49
C LEU A 54 1.65 10.46 8.45
N GLY A 55 2.76 11.02 7.96
CA GLY A 55 3.91 11.33 8.80
C GLY A 55 3.58 12.32 9.92
N GLU A 56 2.90 13.42 9.59
CA GLU A 56 2.49 14.44 10.56
C GLU A 56 1.46 13.94 11.59
N THR A 57 0.49 13.12 11.16
CA THR A 57 -0.65 12.75 12.00
C THR A 57 -0.41 11.49 12.80
N LEU A 58 0.25 10.51 12.21
CA LEU A 58 0.44 9.16 12.78
C LEU A 58 1.92 8.86 13.11
N ASN A 59 2.82 9.79 12.80
CA ASN A 59 4.27 9.60 12.93
C ASN A 59 4.79 8.39 12.12
N TRP A 60 4.11 8.07 10.98
CA TRP A 60 4.52 7.00 10.09
C TRP A 60 5.61 7.47 9.14
N GLN A 61 6.65 6.67 9.00
CA GLN A 61 7.71 6.95 8.05
C GLN A 61 7.35 6.34 6.69
N MET A 62 7.07 7.20 5.69
CA MET A 62 6.70 6.79 4.34
C MET A 62 7.83 7.06 3.37
N VAL A 63 8.21 6.06 2.56
CA VAL A 63 9.22 6.20 1.50
C VAL A 63 8.54 6.10 0.14
N VAL A 64 8.44 7.22 -0.57
CA VAL A 64 7.86 7.29 -1.91
C VAL A 64 8.87 6.79 -2.94
N ASP A 65 8.52 5.76 -3.68
CA ASP A 65 9.37 5.07 -4.67
C ASP A 65 8.69 5.05 -6.04
N ASN A 66 9.15 5.91 -6.95
CA ASN A 66 8.61 6.00 -8.29
C ASN A 66 9.12 4.84 -9.16
N ARG A 67 8.19 4.07 -9.71
CA ARG A 67 8.44 2.91 -10.60
C ARG A 67 7.60 3.01 -11.87
N PRO A 68 7.92 3.97 -12.75
CA PRO A 68 7.22 4.13 -14.02
C PRO A 68 7.59 3.02 -14.99
N GLY A 69 6.70 2.79 -15.97
CA GLY A 69 6.96 1.88 -17.08
C GLY A 69 5.75 1.03 -17.46
N ALA A 70 5.64 0.69 -18.72
CA ALA A 70 4.56 -0.14 -19.29
C ALA A 70 3.15 0.32 -18.86
N GLY A 71 2.86 1.62 -18.91
CA GLY A 71 1.56 2.15 -18.47
C GLY A 71 1.27 1.97 -16.97
N GLY A 72 2.31 1.97 -16.13
CA GLY A 72 2.19 1.75 -14.68
C GLY A 72 2.25 0.28 -14.25
N ASN A 73 2.27 -0.65 -15.20
CA ASN A 73 2.26 -2.09 -14.90
C ASN A 73 3.53 -2.54 -14.14
N LEU A 74 4.68 -1.87 -14.38
CA LEU A 74 5.92 -2.19 -13.67
C LEU A 74 5.79 -1.95 -12.16
N GLY A 75 5.26 -0.81 -11.77
CA GLY A 75 5.06 -0.47 -10.35
C GLY A 75 4.07 -1.42 -9.67
N LEU A 76 2.98 -1.77 -10.37
CA LEU A 76 2.02 -2.74 -9.86
C LEU A 76 2.61 -4.15 -9.73
N ASP A 77 3.38 -4.60 -10.70
CA ASP A 77 4.05 -5.92 -10.66
C ASP A 77 4.98 -6.05 -9.45
N ILE A 78 5.75 -4.98 -9.17
CA ILE A 78 6.63 -4.94 -7.99
C ILE A 78 5.81 -5.02 -6.70
N ALA A 79 4.68 -4.30 -6.62
CA ALA A 79 3.82 -4.33 -5.45
C ALA A 79 3.14 -5.69 -5.26
N ALA A 80 2.61 -6.27 -6.34
CA ALA A 80 1.94 -7.56 -6.33
C ALA A 80 2.85 -8.71 -5.88
N LYS A 81 4.16 -8.59 -6.14
CA LYS A 81 5.18 -9.57 -5.73
C LYS A 81 5.85 -9.25 -4.39
N ALA A 82 5.50 -8.15 -3.76
CA ALA A 82 6.03 -7.80 -2.46
C ALA A 82 5.48 -8.70 -1.35
N THR A 83 6.22 -8.81 -0.26
CA THR A 83 5.76 -9.54 0.93
C THR A 83 4.46 -8.90 1.45
N PRO A 84 3.39 -9.69 1.73
CA PRO A 84 2.11 -9.15 2.18
C PRO A 84 2.13 -8.84 3.69
N ASP A 85 3.12 -8.06 4.14
CA ASP A 85 3.35 -7.67 5.52
C ASP A 85 2.81 -6.26 5.87
N GLY A 86 2.17 -5.59 4.90
CA GLY A 86 1.63 -4.24 5.06
C GLY A 86 2.67 -3.13 4.88
N TYR A 87 3.94 -3.43 4.63
CA TYR A 87 5.00 -2.42 4.45
C TYR A 87 5.25 -2.01 3.01
N THR A 88 4.52 -2.59 2.05
CA THR A 88 4.53 -2.15 0.65
C THR A 88 3.11 -1.84 0.22
N ILE A 89 2.86 -0.58 -0.15
CA ILE A 89 1.61 -0.12 -0.73
C ILE A 89 1.88 0.49 -2.10
N VAL A 90 0.88 0.54 -2.96
CA VAL A 90 1.00 1.08 -4.31
C VAL A 90 -0.13 2.05 -4.60
N MET A 91 0.18 3.14 -5.30
CA MET A 91 -0.82 4.04 -5.85
C MET A 91 -1.36 3.42 -7.15
N GLY A 92 -2.51 2.77 -7.06
CA GLY A 92 -3.20 2.24 -8.23
C GLY A 92 -3.92 3.35 -9.01
N GLU A 93 -3.90 3.25 -10.31
CA GLU A 93 -4.62 4.14 -11.23
C GLU A 93 -5.65 3.31 -12.04
N SER A 94 -6.73 3.95 -12.49
CA SER A 94 -7.73 3.29 -13.35
C SER A 94 -7.11 2.65 -14.60
N SER A 95 -6.05 3.26 -15.13
CA SER A 95 -5.30 2.75 -16.28
C SER A 95 -4.71 1.36 -16.00
N ASN A 96 -3.98 1.22 -14.91
CA ASN A 96 -3.25 -0.01 -14.63
C ASN A 96 -4.08 -1.07 -13.87
N LEU A 97 -5.14 -0.67 -13.17
CA LEU A 97 -6.01 -1.59 -12.45
C LEU A 97 -7.17 -2.11 -13.29
N ALA A 98 -7.78 -1.26 -14.15
CA ALA A 98 -9.01 -1.59 -14.85
C ALA A 98 -8.89 -1.62 -16.38
N ILE A 99 -7.99 -0.83 -16.99
CA ILE A 99 -7.88 -0.74 -18.45
C ILE A 99 -6.81 -1.70 -18.98
N ASN A 100 -5.62 -1.69 -18.41
CA ASN A 100 -4.49 -2.48 -18.87
C ASN A 100 -4.74 -4.00 -18.90
N PRO A 101 -5.52 -4.62 -17.99
CA PRO A 101 -5.88 -6.03 -18.09
C PRO A 101 -6.55 -6.43 -19.42
N TYR A 102 -7.26 -5.49 -20.05
CA TYR A 102 -7.90 -5.72 -21.35
C TYR A 102 -7.05 -5.26 -22.53
N LEU A 103 -6.06 -4.39 -22.29
CA LEU A 103 -5.21 -3.83 -23.34
C LEU A 103 -3.97 -4.67 -23.62
N TYR A 104 -3.39 -5.26 -22.58
CA TYR A 104 -2.18 -6.08 -22.68
C TYR A 104 -2.53 -7.56 -22.82
N ARG A 105 -1.93 -8.22 -23.80
CA ARG A 105 -2.15 -9.67 -24.03
C ARG A 105 -1.71 -10.53 -22.85
N LYS A 106 -0.73 -10.07 -22.08
CA LYS A 106 -0.18 -10.78 -20.93
C LYS A 106 0.30 -9.76 -19.91
N LEU A 107 -0.24 -9.83 -18.70
CA LEU A 107 0.26 -9.13 -17.53
C LEU A 107 0.98 -10.12 -16.61
N PRO A 108 2.05 -9.72 -15.93
CA PRO A 108 2.77 -10.58 -14.98
C PRO A 108 2.07 -10.70 -13.61
N PHE A 109 0.93 -10.04 -13.43
CA PHE A 109 0.11 -10.02 -12.21
C PHE A 109 -1.38 -9.95 -12.57
N ASP A 110 -2.25 -10.31 -11.62
CA ASP A 110 -3.71 -10.17 -11.72
C ASP A 110 -4.15 -9.07 -10.73
N PRO A 111 -4.56 -7.87 -11.20
CA PRO A 111 -4.90 -6.77 -10.31
C PRO A 111 -6.10 -7.06 -9.42
N ALA A 112 -6.95 -8.02 -9.76
CA ALA A 112 -8.10 -8.40 -8.94
C ALA A 112 -7.75 -9.38 -7.81
N LYS A 113 -6.62 -10.08 -7.90
CA LYS A 113 -6.22 -11.13 -6.94
C LYS A 113 -4.95 -10.77 -6.17
N ASP A 114 -3.98 -10.13 -6.86
CA ASP A 114 -2.64 -9.95 -6.33
C ASP A 114 -2.48 -8.62 -5.57
N VAL A 115 -3.49 -7.72 -5.63
CA VAL A 115 -3.50 -6.48 -4.86
C VAL A 115 -4.82 -6.32 -4.11
N ALA A 116 -4.73 -5.92 -2.85
CA ALA A 116 -5.89 -5.63 -2.02
C ALA A 116 -6.18 -4.11 -1.99
N PRO A 117 -7.41 -3.65 -2.30
CA PRO A 117 -7.75 -2.25 -2.23
C PRO A 117 -7.79 -1.77 -0.76
N VAL A 118 -7.18 -0.61 -0.51
CA VAL A 118 -7.16 0.02 0.83
C VAL A 118 -8.15 1.18 0.89
N ALA A 119 -8.01 2.16 -0.01
CA ALA A 119 -8.88 3.33 -0.04
C ALA A 119 -8.87 3.99 -1.43
N LEU A 120 -9.95 4.67 -1.78
CA LEU A 120 -10.01 5.58 -2.91
C LEU A 120 -9.56 6.97 -2.43
N LEU A 121 -8.45 7.46 -2.96
CA LEU A 121 -7.85 8.74 -2.53
C LEU A 121 -8.40 9.95 -3.28
N GLY A 122 -8.86 9.77 -4.49
CA GLY A 122 -9.42 10.85 -5.28
C GLY A 122 -9.70 10.46 -6.72
N THR A 123 -10.38 11.37 -7.41
CA THR A 123 -10.68 11.27 -8.83
C THR A 123 -10.12 12.51 -9.54
N VAL A 124 -9.29 12.31 -10.55
CA VAL A 124 -8.73 13.41 -11.35
C VAL A 124 -9.41 13.39 -12.71
N PRO A 125 -10.28 14.36 -13.04
CA PRO A 125 -10.87 14.45 -14.36
C PRO A 125 -9.79 14.86 -15.39
N LEU A 126 -9.74 14.17 -16.51
CA LEU A 126 -8.92 14.57 -17.65
C LEU A 126 -9.68 15.62 -18.46
N CYS A 127 -9.17 16.84 -18.52
CA CYS A 127 -9.69 17.86 -19.39
C CYS A 127 -8.89 17.86 -20.69
N TRP A 128 -9.56 17.63 -21.81
CA TRP A 128 -8.97 17.85 -23.12
C TRP A 128 -9.06 19.34 -23.44
N TRP A 129 -7.93 19.99 -23.64
CA TRP A 129 -7.87 21.35 -24.15
C TRP A 129 -7.09 21.37 -25.46
N SER A 130 -7.71 21.83 -26.54
CA SER A 130 -7.02 22.12 -27.79
C SER A 130 -6.93 23.63 -27.98
N ARG A 131 -5.76 24.16 -28.37
CA ARG A 131 -5.66 25.53 -28.79
C ARG A 131 -6.56 25.68 -30.03
N PRO A 132 -7.47 26.67 -30.09
CA PRO A 132 -8.17 26.99 -31.31
C PRO A 132 -7.13 27.31 -32.40
N THR A 133 -6.89 26.42 -33.34
CA THR A 133 -6.22 26.79 -34.57
C THR A 133 -7.19 27.69 -35.33
N HIS A 134 -6.76 28.89 -35.65
CA HIS A 134 -7.50 29.77 -36.53
C HIS A 134 -7.78 29.05 -37.85
N GLY A 135 -9.00 28.59 -38.04
CA GLY A 135 -9.45 27.91 -39.24
C GLY A 135 -10.21 26.63 -38.95
N SER A 136 -11.51 26.78 -38.71
CA SER A 136 -12.58 25.80 -38.98
C SER A 136 -12.44 24.41 -38.40
N ILE A 137 -13.18 24.18 -37.31
CA ILE A 137 -14.02 23.00 -37.31
C ILE A 137 -15.37 23.48 -37.88
N ARG A 138 -15.64 23.16 -39.16
CA ARG A 138 -16.99 23.13 -39.72
C ARG A 138 -17.56 21.71 -39.46
#